data_693edfc12c7cf9b22ea0d0a588f56d74
#
_entry.id   693edfc12c7cf9b22ea0d0a588f56d74
#
_cell.length_a   1.000
_cell.length_b   1.000
_cell.length_c   1.000
_cell.angle_alpha   90.00
_cell.angle_beta   90.00
_cell.angle_gamma   90.00
#
_symmetry.space_group_name_H-M   'P 1'
#
loop_
_entity.id
_entity.type
_entity.pdbx_description
1 polymer ?
#
loop_
_entity_poly.entity_id
_entity_poly.type
_entity_poly.pdbx_seq_one_letter_code
_entity_poly.pdbx_strand_id
1 'polypeptide(L)'
;MTVPETLHRIPRRPWRWLPWLLLSQLAVVLAWWAWGWAIGLPLMVASHALFLVPVFLPNSRFYAPVLSHLPAPAGHVWLTIDDGPSEETPAVLDLLDRYQAKATFFMVGERAAARPERVRQVLARGHDLGNHSHRHPQTRFWRLGPAAMADEIAQCQQTLTGIAGTPPRWYRSVVGMTNPFVAPALKRWGLTRVGWSARGFDGVDCQPQAVVDRIVAQLRPGAIVLLHEGAAHGHNLAIIEAVLQAIQARGLSAALPLRPLSGAHPPIAGGSSSPATPAPTTR
;
A
#
# COMPACT_ATOMS: atom_id res chain seq x y z
N MET A 1 21.33 15.75 -4.23
CA MET A 1 21.39 14.28 -4.43
C MET A 1 20.07 13.85 -5.02
N THR A 2 20.06 13.45 -6.28
CA THR A 2 18.86 12.96 -7.00
C THR A 2 18.58 11.54 -6.58
N VAL A 3 17.34 11.30 -6.12
CA VAL A 3 16.89 9.94 -5.80
C VAL A 3 16.75 9.14 -7.07
N PRO A 4 17.24 7.91 -7.08
CA PRO A 4 17.08 7.03 -8.23
C PRO A 4 15.60 6.78 -8.53
N GLU A 5 15.20 6.76 -9.80
CA GLU A 5 13.94 6.21 -10.33
C GLU A 5 13.62 4.80 -9.79
N THR A 6 14.57 4.19 -9.10
CA THR A 6 14.57 2.83 -8.55
C THR A 6 13.55 2.60 -7.44
N LEU A 7 12.98 3.64 -6.82
CA LEU A 7 11.93 3.50 -5.81
C LEU A 7 10.54 3.32 -6.42
N HIS A 8 10.31 3.82 -7.66
CA HIS A 8 9.03 3.66 -8.33
C HIS A 8 8.94 2.30 -9.03
N ARG A 9 8.15 1.40 -8.46
CA ARG A 9 7.95 0.03 -8.95
C ARG A 9 6.55 -0.15 -9.54
N ILE A 10 6.25 0.58 -10.62
CA ILE A 10 4.98 0.44 -11.32
C ILE A 10 4.96 -0.88 -12.10
N PRO A 11 3.87 -1.68 -12.02
CA PRO A 11 3.78 -2.94 -12.75
C PRO A 11 3.82 -2.74 -14.27
N ARG A 12 4.85 -3.23 -14.94
CA ARG A 12 4.96 -3.13 -16.41
C ARG A 12 4.02 -4.09 -17.14
N ARG A 13 3.91 -5.35 -16.64
CA ARG A 13 3.12 -6.44 -17.23
C ARG A 13 2.14 -6.99 -16.18
N PRO A 14 0.99 -6.33 -15.95
CA PRO A 14 0.08 -6.68 -14.85
C PRO A 14 -0.58 -8.05 -15.00
N TRP A 15 -0.67 -8.58 -16.22
CA TRP A 15 -1.31 -9.87 -16.52
C TRP A 15 -0.32 -11.03 -16.73
N ARG A 16 0.97 -10.87 -16.34
CA ARG A 16 2.01 -11.87 -16.55
C ARG A 16 1.72 -13.23 -15.90
N TRP A 17 0.88 -13.28 -14.88
CA TRP A 17 0.45 -14.50 -14.19
C TRP A 17 -0.54 -15.34 -14.99
N LEU A 18 -1.34 -14.73 -15.86
CA LEU A 18 -2.43 -15.38 -16.58
C LEU A 18 -1.96 -16.49 -17.52
N PRO A 19 -0.93 -16.32 -18.38
CA PRO A 19 -0.40 -17.43 -19.18
C PRO A 19 0.06 -18.61 -18.33
N TRP A 20 0.68 -18.37 -17.19
CA TRP A 20 1.12 -19.44 -16.29
C TRP A 20 -0.05 -20.17 -15.64
N LEU A 21 -1.10 -19.44 -15.27
CA LEU A 21 -2.34 -20.07 -14.79
C LEU A 21 -2.92 -20.97 -15.88
N LEU A 22 -3.11 -20.47 -17.10
CA LEU A 22 -3.68 -21.23 -18.20
C LEU A 22 -2.84 -22.49 -18.52
N LEU A 23 -1.52 -22.36 -18.58
CA LEU A 23 -0.63 -23.52 -18.80
C LEU A 23 -0.73 -24.53 -17.66
N SER A 24 -0.80 -24.10 -16.40
CA SER A 24 -0.94 -25.00 -15.28
C SER A 24 -2.29 -25.74 -15.31
N GLN A 25 -3.39 -25.06 -15.69
CA GLN A 25 -4.70 -25.71 -15.83
C GLN A 25 -4.71 -26.72 -16.97
N LEU A 26 -4.10 -26.38 -18.12
CA LEU A 26 -3.95 -27.32 -19.22
C LEU A 26 -3.16 -28.57 -18.78
N ALA A 27 -2.05 -28.39 -18.09
CA ALA A 27 -1.25 -29.52 -17.57
C ALA A 27 -2.06 -30.39 -16.59
N VAL A 28 -2.85 -29.77 -15.70
CA VAL A 28 -3.75 -30.51 -14.77
C VAL A 28 -4.78 -31.32 -15.55
N VAL A 29 -5.43 -30.73 -16.56
CA VAL A 29 -6.43 -31.42 -17.38
C VAL A 29 -5.82 -32.61 -18.12
N LEU A 30 -4.65 -32.41 -18.75
CA LEU A 30 -3.93 -33.50 -19.45
C LEU A 30 -3.49 -34.61 -18.50
N ALA A 31 -2.99 -34.27 -17.32
CA ALA A 31 -2.63 -35.25 -16.30
C ALA A 31 -3.85 -36.01 -15.77
N TRP A 32 -4.97 -35.32 -15.58
CA TRP A 32 -6.23 -35.96 -15.17
C TRP A 32 -6.73 -36.92 -16.22
N TRP A 33 -6.67 -36.54 -17.50
CA TRP A 33 -7.07 -37.40 -18.62
C TRP A 33 -6.13 -38.62 -18.77
N ALA A 34 -4.80 -38.43 -18.61
CA ALA A 34 -3.81 -39.51 -18.81
C ALA A 34 -3.71 -40.48 -17.64
N TRP A 35 -3.82 -40.00 -16.38
CA TRP A 35 -3.53 -40.78 -15.18
C TRP A 35 -4.70 -40.82 -14.17
N GLY A 36 -5.85 -40.25 -14.54
CA GLY A 36 -7.05 -40.28 -13.72
C GLY A 36 -7.02 -39.33 -12.51
N TRP A 37 -8.06 -39.43 -11.68
CA TRP A 37 -8.32 -38.50 -10.58
C TRP A 37 -7.24 -38.57 -9.47
N ALA A 38 -6.63 -39.77 -9.26
CA ALA A 38 -5.62 -39.95 -8.21
C ALA A 38 -4.37 -39.06 -8.41
N ILE A 39 -4.05 -38.69 -9.65
CA ILE A 39 -2.97 -37.75 -10.00
C ILE A 39 -3.55 -36.37 -10.31
N GLY A 40 -4.66 -36.29 -11.04
CA GLY A 40 -5.27 -35.01 -11.44
C GLY A 40 -5.69 -34.14 -10.27
N LEU A 41 -6.30 -34.70 -9.23
CA LEU A 41 -6.78 -33.95 -8.07
C LEU A 41 -5.62 -33.33 -7.23
N PRO A 42 -4.57 -34.05 -6.85
CA PRO A 42 -3.41 -33.44 -6.19
C PRO A 42 -2.75 -32.32 -7.01
N LEU A 43 -2.59 -32.51 -8.32
CA LEU A 43 -2.02 -31.51 -9.21
C LEU A 43 -2.92 -30.26 -9.32
N MET A 44 -4.24 -30.44 -9.35
CA MET A 44 -5.20 -29.35 -9.31
C MET A 44 -5.05 -28.54 -8.02
N VAL A 45 -5.03 -29.20 -6.86
CA VAL A 45 -4.84 -28.56 -5.56
C VAL A 45 -3.50 -27.81 -5.52
N ALA A 46 -2.40 -28.44 -5.95
CA ALA A 46 -1.08 -27.82 -6.01
C ALA A 46 -1.04 -26.60 -6.93
N SER A 47 -1.66 -26.69 -8.11
CA SER A 47 -1.78 -25.56 -9.06
C SER A 47 -2.54 -24.40 -8.42
N HIS A 48 -3.68 -24.64 -7.80
CA HIS A 48 -4.45 -23.57 -7.15
C HIS A 48 -3.70 -22.97 -5.97
N ALA A 49 -3.02 -23.77 -5.16
CA ALA A 49 -2.20 -23.30 -4.05
C ALA A 49 -1.06 -22.40 -4.54
N LEU A 50 -0.41 -22.71 -5.68
CA LEU A 50 0.64 -21.90 -6.28
C LEU A 50 0.19 -20.46 -6.54
N PHE A 51 -1.06 -20.26 -6.96
CA PHE A 51 -1.63 -18.94 -7.24
C PHE A 51 -2.31 -18.30 -6.01
N LEU A 52 -2.82 -19.11 -5.08
CA LEU A 52 -3.53 -18.61 -3.90
C LEU A 52 -2.58 -18.20 -2.76
N VAL A 53 -1.56 -18.99 -2.46
CA VAL A 53 -0.63 -18.72 -1.35
C VAL A 53 0.03 -17.33 -1.46
N PRO A 54 0.53 -16.90 -2.64
CA PRO A 54 1.11 -15.57 -2.79
C PRO A 54 0.18 -14.39 -2.47
N VAL A 55 -1.15 -14.62 -2.48
CA VAL A 55 -2.15 -13.61 -2.13
C VAL A 55 -2.02 -13.17 -0.66
N PHE A 56 -1.67 -14.11 0.23
CA PHE A 56 -1.58 -13.90 1.68
C PHE A 56 -0.16 -13.57 2.15
N LEU A 57 0.81 -13.51 1.24
CA LEU A 57 2.19 -13.14 1.57
C LEU A 57 2.43 -11.64 1.30
N PRO A 58 2.54 -10.80 2.34
CA PRO A 58 2.55 -9.34 2.20
C PRO A 58 3.62 -8.79 1.25
N ASN A 59 4.81 -9.39 1.25
CA ASN A 59 5.93 -8.98 0.41
C ASN A 59 6.09 -9.82 -0.86
N SER A 60 5.10 -10.63 -1.21
CA SER A 60 5.11 -11.42 -2.45
C SER A 60 5.16 -10.51 -3.68
N ARG A 61 6.05 -10.84 -4.61
CA ARG A 61 6.19 -10.17 -5.91
C ARG A 61 5.48 -10.93 -7.05
N PHE A 62 4.69 -11.93 -6.71
CA PHE A 62 4.06 -12.82 -7.69
C PHE A 62 3.14 -12.05 -8.64
N TYR A 63 2.20 -11.27 -8.11
CA TYR A 63 1.25 -10.49 -8.89
C TYR A 63 1.73 -9.08 -9.24
N ALA A 64 2.40 -8.41 -8.32
CA ALA A 64 2.89 -7.05 -8.49
C ALA A 64 4.25 -6.85 -7.83
N PRO A 65 5.11 -5.98 -8.35
CA PRO A 65 6.30 -5.57 -7.63
C PRO A 65 5.92 -4.94 -6.29
N VAL A 66 6.78 -5.08 -5.30
CA VAL A 66 6.61 -4.48 -3.97
C VAL A 66 7.93 -3.88 -3.49
N LEU A 67 7.83 -2.71 -2.89
CA LEU A 67 8.93 -2.05 -2.20
C LEU A 67 8.84 -2.39 -0.72
N SER A 68 9.68 -3.29 -0.24
CA SER A 68 9.70 -3.75 1.16
C SER A 68 10.91 -3.26 1.94
N HIS A 69 11.84 -2.58 1.28
CA HIS A 69 13.06 -2.06 1.87
C HIS A 69 13.59 -0.92 1.01
N LEU A 70 14.08 0.16 1.63
CA LEU A 70 14.78 1.22 0.91
C LEU A 70 16.21 0.81 0.61
N PRO A 71 16.78 1.22 -0.55
CA PRO A 71 18.22 1.16 -0.74
C PRO A 71 18.86 2.06 0.32
N ALA A 72 19.74 1.50 1.12
CA ALA A 72 20.30 2.14 2.28
C ALA A 72 21.12 3.40 1.96
N PRO A 73 20.60 4.61 2.19
CA PRO A 73 21.45 5.69 2.68
C PRO A 73 21.65 5.45 4.17
N ALA A 74 22.85 5.69 4.64
CA ALA A 74 23.17 5.52 6.04
C ALA A 74 22.26 6.39 6.94
N GLY A 75 21.68 5.81 7.96
CA GLY A 75 21.14 6.54 9.09
C GLY A 75 19.63 6.77 9.12
N HIS A 76 18.80 6.31 8.16
CA HIS A 76 17.36 6.51 8.29
C HIS A 76 16.50 5.28 8.02
N VAL A 77 15.30 5.28 8.57
CA VAL A 77 14.20 4.36 8.31
C VAL A 77 13.02 5.10 7.67
N TRP A 78 12.18 4.41 6.94
CA TRP A 78 10.91 4.97 6.46
C TRP A 78 9.78 4.53 7.38
N LEU A 79 9.31 5.47 8.19
CA LEU A 79 8.16 5.25 9.07
C LEU A 79 6.88 5.35 8.27
N THR A 80 5.98 4.38 8.43
CA THR A 80 4.69 4.34 7.75
C THR A 80 3.58 4.00 8.75
N ILE A 81 2.44 4.71 8.64
CA ILE A 81 1.30 4.59 9.54
C ILE A 81 0.06 4.30 8.72
N ASP A 82 -0.59 3.17 8.98
CA ASP A 82 -1.76 2.71 8.25
C ASP A 82 -3.06 3.08 8.99
N ASP A 83 -4.18 2.89 8.30
CA ASP A 83 -5.56 3.00 8.81
C ASP A 83 -6.05 4.42 9.14
N GLY A 84 -5.27 5.45 8.87
CA GLY A 84 -5.68 6.83 9.06
C GLY A 84 -6.72 7.34 8.03
N PRO A 85 -7.24 8.59 8.26
CA PRO A 85 -7.13 9.35 9.48
C PRO A 85 -8.07 8.83 10.58
N SER A 86 -7.61 8.89 11.82
CA SER A 86 -8.38 8.48 13.00
C SER A 86 -8.52 9.63 14.02
N GLU A 87 -9.17 9.38 15.16
CA GLU A 87 -9.20 10.34 16.26
C GLU A 87 -7.80 10.57 16.85
N GLU A 88 -6.90 9.61 16.72
CA GLU A 88 -5.52 9.70 17.22
C GLU A 88 -4.58 10.51 16.32
N THR A 89 -4.96 10.78 15.05
CA THR A 89 -4.09 11.48 14.08
C THR A 89 -3.43 12.74 14.63
N PRO A 90 -4.12 13.67 15.34
CA PRO A 90 -3.48 14.86 15.89
C PRO A 90 -2.39 14.52 16.92
N ALA A 91 -2.66 13.58 17.83
CA ALA A 91 -1.70 13.17 18.85
C ALA A 91 -0.50 12.43 18.24
N VAL A 92 -0.71 11.62 17.20
CA VAL A 92 0.37 11.00 16.42
C VAL A 92 1.26 12.06 15.78
N LEU A 93 0.67 13.11 15.19
CA LEU A 93 1.41 14.21 14.60
C LEU A 93 2.25 14.97 15.64
N ASP A 94 1.71 15.20 16.84
CA ASP A 94 2.43 15.85 17.94
C ASP A 94 3.63 15.00 18.41
N LEU A 95 3.48 13.67 18.45
CA LEU A 95 4.58 12.75 18.72
C LEU A 95 5.67 12.87 17.62
N LEU A 96 5.29 12.81 16.37
CA LEU A 96 6.23 12.88 15.23
C LEU A 96 7.02 14.20 15.24
N ASP A 97 6.37 15.33 15.55
CA ASP A 97 7.04 16.62 15.66
C ASP A 97 8.03 16.66 16.84
N ARG A 98 7.64 16.11 18.00
CA ARG A 98 8.51 16.02 19.20
C ARG A 98 9.80 15.24 18.91
N TYR A 99 9.71 14.18 18.13
CA TYR A 99 10.85 13.35 17.73
C TYR A 99 11.51 13.77 16.41
N GLN A 100 11.09 14.90 15.82
CA GLN A 100 11.57 15.38 14.52
C GLN A 100 11.48 14.31 13.42
N ALA A 101 10.48 13.43 13.50
CA ALA A 101 10.25 12.32 12.62
C ALA A 101 9.31 12.71 11.49
N LYS A 102 9.50 12.12 10.30
CA LYS A 102 8.55 12.22 9.20
C LYS A 102 8.07 10.83 8.81
N ALA A 103 6.78 10.74 8.48
CA ALA A 103 6.11 9.49 8.15
C ALA A 103 5.26 9.63 6.87
N THR A 104 4.99 8.49 6.23
CA THR A 104 3.94 8.38 5.22
C THR A 104 2.70 7.74 5.84
N PHE A 105 1.57 8.41 5.75
CA PHE A 105 0.29 7.93 6.23
C PHE A 105 -0.47 7.25 5.08
N PHE A 106 -0.73 5.96 5.21
CA PHE A 106 -1.58 5.21 4.28
C PHE A 106 -3.03 5.35 4.70
N MET A 107 -3.74 6.26 4.02
CA MET A 107 -5.07 6.70 4.39
C MET A 107 -6.16 5.85 3.73
N VAL A 108 -7.18 5.52 4.50
CA VAL A 108 -8.42 4.89 4.02
C VAL A 108 -9.33 5.97 3.40
N GLY A 109 -9.78 5.78 2.16
CA GLY A 109 -10.50 6.80 1.40
C GLY A 109 -11.76 7.31 2.07
N GLU A 110 -12.63 6.44 2.60
CA GLU A 110 -13.85 6.83 3.33
C GLU A 110 -13.53 7.62 4.61
N ARG A 111 -12.50 7.22 5.35
CA ARG A 111 -12.05 7.94 6.54
C ARG A 111 -11.49 9.32 6.18
N ALA A 112 -10.73 9.41 5.08
CA ALA A 112 -10.20 10.67 4.57
C ALA A 112 -11.31 11.62 4.10
N ALA A 113 -12.33 11.10 3.41
CA ALA A 113 -13.50 11.88 2.99
C ALA A 113 -14.29 12.42 4.19
N ALA A 114 -14.42 11.63 5.28
CA ALA A 114 -15.11 12.04 6.50
C ALA A 114 -14.31 13.05 7.36
N ARG A 115 -12.98 13.10 7.20
CA ARG A 115 -12.07 13.96 8.01
C ARG A 115 -11.00 14.64 7.16
N PRO A 116 -11.38 15.42 6.13
CA PRO A 116 -10.43 16.00 5.19
C PRO A 116 -9.44 16.98 5.85
N GLU A 117 -9.82 17.62 6.94
CA GLU A 117 -8.97 18.55 7.70
C GLU A 117 -7.78 17.82 8.35
N ARG A 118 -7.96 16.54 8.78
CA ARG A 118 -6.85 15.74 9.34
C ARG A 118 -5.84 15.35 8.27
N VAL A 119 -6.31 15.04 7.07
CA VAL A 119 -5.43 14.79 5.92
C VAL A 119 -4.61 16.04 5.59
N ARG A 120 -5.23 17.24 5.63
CA ARG A 120 -4.51 18.51 5.43
C ARG A 120 -3.50 18.79 6.54
N GLN A 121 -3.83 18.46 7.80
CA GLN A 121 -2.89 18.59 8.94
C GLN A 121 -1.65 17.72 8.76
N VAL A 122 -1.82 16.46 8.30
CA VAL A 122 -0.71 15.56 7.98
C VAL A 122 0.23 16.20 6.95
N LEU A 123 -0.32 16.75 5.88
CA LEU A 123 0.47 17.40 4.83
C LEU A 123 1.13 18.72 5.30
N ALA A 124 0.40 19.53 6.08
CA ALA A 124 0.89 20.80 6.61
C ALA A 124 2.11 20.62 7.54
N ARG A 125 2.18 19.49 8.25
CA ARG A 125 3.34 19.12 9.08
C ARG A 125 4.44 18.38 8.30
N GLY A 126 4.37 18.36 6.96
CA GLY A 126 5.43 17.85 6.08
C GLY A 126 5.52 16.33 5.99
N HIS A 127 4.46 15.62 6.34
CA HIS A 127 4.32 14.18 6.12
C HIS A 127 3.83 13.88 4.69
N ASP A 128 3.86 12.59 4.30
CA ASP A 128 3.41 12.16 2.98
C ASP A 128 2.14 11.29 3.09
N LEU A 129 1.43 11.13 1.97
CA LEU A 129 0.23 10.31 1.89
C LEU A 129 0.45 9.08 1.01
N GLY A 130 -0.20 7.99 1.38
CA GLY A 130 -0.36 6.78 0.59
C GLY A 130 -1.83 6.36 0.51
N ASN A 131 -2.17 5.65 -0.55
CA ASN A 131 -3.49 5.07 -0.76
C ASN A 131 -3.59 3.72 -0.04
N HIS A 132 -4.59 3.57 0.87
CA HIS A 132 -4.84 2.34 1.61
C HIS A 132 -6.21 1.71 1.29
N SER A 133 -6.64 1.77 0.03
CA SER A 133 -7.98 1.43 -0.46
C SER A 133 -9.07 2.40 0.04
N HIS A 134 -10.27 2.28 -0.50
CA HIS A 134 -11.36 3.22 -0.18
C HIS A 134 -12.13 2.81 1.08
N ARG A 135 -12.63 1.55 1.13
CA ARG A 135 -13.46 1.00 2.22
C ARG A 135 -12.71 0.10 3.19
N HIS A 136 -11.47 -0.23 2.87
CA HIS A 136 -10.63 -1.11 3.68
C HIS A 136 -11.26 -2.49 3.97
N PRO A 137 -11.63 -3.30 2.96
CA PRO A 137 -12.38 -4.54 3.15
C PRO A 137 -11.49 -5.70 3.66
N GLN A 138 -11.10 -5.70 4.94
CA GLN A 138 -10.12 -6.61 5.55
C GLN A 138 -10.36 -8.09 5.23
N THR A 139 -11.59 -8.58 5.42
CA THR A 139 -11.91 -10.00 5.26
C THR A 139 -12.13 -10.42 3.81
N ARG A 140 -12.33 -9.47 2.89
CA ARG A 140 -12.71 -9.73 1.49
C ARG A 140 -11.71 -9.22 0.47
N PHE A 141 -10.66 -8.49 0.88
CA PHE A 141 -9.70 -7.89 -0.03
C PHE A 141 -9.07 -8.90 -1.00
N TRP A 142 -8.69 -10.07 -0.51
CA TRP A 142 -8.07 -11.13 -1.29
C TRP A 142 -8.93 -11.68 -2.44
N ARG A 143 -10.25 -11.59 -2.33
CA ARG A 143 -11.23 -12.12 -3.30
C ARG A 143 -11.97 -11.05 -4.11
N LEU A 144 -11.54 -9.79 -4.03
CA LEU A 144 -12.13 -8.74 -4.86
C LEU A 144 -11.90 -9.04 -6.34
N GLY A 145 -12.98 -8.96 -7.13
CA GLY A 145 -12.90 -9.06 -8.59
C GLY A 145 -12.26 -7.82 -9.22
N PRO A 146 -12.00 -7.85 -10.54
CA PRO A 146 -11.25 -6.79 -11.21
C PRO A 146 -11.88 -5.41 -11.08
N ALA A 147 -13.19 -5.28 -11.24
CA ALA A 147 -13.91 -4.01 -11.11
C ALA A 147 -13.85 -3.49 -9.67
N ALA A 148 -14.19 -4.32 -8.67
CA ALA A 148 -14.17 -3.91 -7.26
C ALA A 148 -12.77 -3.52 -6.78
N MET A 149 -11.73 -4.21 -7.24
CA MET A 149 -10.34 -3.85 -6.91
C MET A 149 -9.94 -2.52 -7.55
N ALA A 150 -10.32 -2.29 -8.81
CA ALA A 150 -10.07 -1.04 -9.48
C ALA A 150 -10.79 0.12 -8.79
N ASP A 151 -12.03 -0.08 -8.36
CA ASP A 151 -12.84 0.93 -7.65
C ASP A 151 -12.28 1.28 -6.28
N GLU A 152 -11.85 0.28 -5.48
CA GLU A 152 -11.22 0.50 -4.18
C GLU A 152 -9.98 1.40 -4.27
N ILE A 153 -9.13 1.16 -5.27
CA ILE A 153 -7.93 1.96 -5.47
C ILE A 153 -8.26 3.33 -6.07
N ALA A 154 -9.17 3.37 -7.06
CA ALA A 154 -9.51 4.59 -7.77
C ALA A 154 -10.21 5.63 -6.88
N GLN A 155 -11.23 5.21 -6.12
CA GLN A 155 -11.99 6.11 -5.25
C GLN A 155 -11.10 6.70 -4.15
N CYS A 156 -10.26 5.89 -3.51
CA CYS A 156 -9.29 6.39 -2.54
C CYS A 156 -8.32 7.39 -3.19
N GLN A 157 -7.78 7.06 -4.39
CA GLN A 157 -6.86 7.93 -5.10
C GLN A 157 -7.49 9.29 -5.43
N GLN A 158 -8.72 9.29 -5.93
CA GLN A 158 -9.49 10.49 -6.24
C GLN A 158 -9.77 11.33 -4.99
N THR A 159 -10.21 10.69 -3.91
CA THR A 159 -10.48 11.36 -2.62
C THR A 159 -9.22 12.06 -2.10
N LEU A 160 -8.11 11.34 -2.01
CA LEU A 160 -6.86 11.90 -1.50
C LEU A 160 -6.31 13.00 -2.43
N THR A 161 -6.42 12.83 -3.75
CA THR A 161 -6.01 13.85 -4.71
C THR A 161 -6.84 15.13 -4.56
N GLY A 162 -8.16 15.01 -4.39
CA GLY A 162 -9.07 16.14 -4.18
C GLY A 162 -8.77 16.93 -2.90
N ILE A 163 -8.33 16.24 -1.84
CA ILE A 163 -7.99 16.90 -0.56
C ILE A 163 -6.58 17.51 -0.61
N ALA A 164 -5.62 16.78 -1.18
CA ALA A 164 -4.19 17.12 -1.16
C ALA A 164 -3.76 18.03 -2.33
N GLY A 165 -4.56 18.16 -3.39
CA GLY A 165 -4.19 18.85 -4.63
C GLY A 165 -3.17 18.11 -5.49
N THR A 166 -2.56 17.04 -4.96
CA THR A 166 -1.58 16.19 -5.66
C THR A 166 -1.86 14.71 -5.41
N PRO A 167 -1.74 13.84 -6.44
CA PRO A 167 -2.03 12.43 -6.26
C PRO A 167 -0.95 11.73 -5.41
N PRO A 168 -1.34 10.89 -4.43
CA PRO A 168 -0.41 9.97 -3.76
C PRO A 168 0.30 9.06 -4.78
N ARG A 169 1.55 8.70 -4.47
CA ARG A 169 2.37 7.82 -5.30
C ARG A 169 2.51 6.41 -4.71
N TRP A 170 2.16 6.27 -3.45
CA TRP A 170 2.31 5.05 -2.68
C TRP A 170 0.95 4.38 -2.50
N TYR A 171 0.98 3.07 -2.54
CA TYR A 171 -0.18 2.24 -2.26
C TYR A 171 0.22 1.12 -1.30
N ARG A 172 -0.60 0.84 -0.32
CA ARG A 172 -0.46 -0.34 0.54
C ARG A 172 -1.75 -1.15 0.53
N SER A 173 -1.60 -2.45 0.31
CA SER A 173 -2.71 -3.39 0.32
C SER A 173 -3.22 -3.60 1.74
N VAL A 174 -4.53 -3.73 1.89
CA VAL A 174 -5.21 -4.03 3.15
C VAL A 174 -4.64 -5.30 3.78
N VAL A 175 -4.26 -5.24 5.06
CA VAL A 175 -3.56 -6.29 5.83
C VAL A 175 -2.38 -6.96 5.08
N GLY A 176 -1.81 -6.27 4.10
CA GLY A 176 -0.73 -6.78 3.26
C GLY A 176 -1.13 -7.80 2.21
N MET A 177 -2.39 -8.19 2.13
CA MET A 177 -2.87 -9.11 1.11
C MET A 177 -2.77 -8.50 -0.30
N THR A 178 -2.68 -9.36 -1.30
CA THR A 178 -2.73 -8.95 -2.70
C THR A 178 -3.70 -9.85 -3.46
N ASN A 179 -3.94 -9.57 -4.72
CA ASN A 179 -4.55 -10.50 -5.66
C ASN A 179 -4.16 -10.13 -7.10
N PRO A 180 -4.54 -10.93 -8.11
CA PRO A 180 -4.16 -10.68 -9.51
C PRO A 180 -4.56 -9.31 -10.06
N PHE A 181 -5.60 -8.68 -9.50
CA PHE A 181 -6.22 -7.46 -10.04
C PHE A 181 -5.67 -6.16 -9.44
N VAL A 182 -4.78 -6.25 -8.44
CA VAL A 182 -4.08 -5.09 -7.88
C VAL A 182 -3.15 -4.46 -8.93
N ALA A 183 -2.38 -5.28 -9.66
CA ALA A 183 -1.37 -4.77 -10.59
C ALA A 183 -1.92 -3.90 -11.74
N PRO A 184 -3.06 -4.24 -12.41
CA PRO A 184 -3.67 -3.37 -13.41
C PRO A 184 -4.06 -1.99 -12.85
N ALA A 185 -4.66 -1.95 -11.65
CA ALA A 185 -5.04 -0.70 -11.00
C ALA A 185 -3.82 0.16 -10.62
N LEU A 186 -2.76 -0.45 -10.06
CA LEU A 186 -1.51 0.26 -9.76
C LEU A 186 -0.88 0.85 -11.03
N LYS A 187 -0.88 0.10 -12.13
CA LYS A 187 -0.38 0.59 -13.43
C LYS A 187 -1.16 1.80 -13.91
N ARG A 188 -2.48 1.75 -13.83
CA ARG A 188 -3.38 2.83 -14.26
C ARG A 188 -3.10 4.15 -13.54
N TRP A 189 -2.83 4.10 -12.23
CA TRP A 189 -2.63 5.26 -11.38
C TRP A 189 -1.16 5.62 -11.12
N GLY A 190 -0.22 4.89 -11.71
CA GLY A 190 1.20 5.12 -11.48
C GLY A 190 1.65 4.87 -10.04
N LEU A 191 1.01 3.93 -9.35
CA LEU A 191 1.23 3.66 -7.94
C LEU A 191 2.29 2.60 -7.72
N THR A 192 3.15 2.83 -6.73
CA THR A 192 4.11 1.84 -6.21
C THR A 192 3.53 1.16 -4.99
N ARG A 193 3.44 -0.16 -5.02
CA ARG A 193 3.04 -0.95 -3.86
C ARG A 193 4.15 -0.98 -2.83
N VAL A 194 3.83 -0.60 -1.59
CA VAL A 194 4.74 -0.56 -0.45
C VAL A 194 4.37 -1.66 0.53
N GLY A 195 5.34 -2.53 0.82
CA GLY A 195 5.29 -3.48 1.93
C GLY A 195 6.02 -2.93 3.16
N TRP A 196 6.65 -3.81 3.91
CA TRP A 196 7.42 -3.47 5.10
C TRP A 196 8.54 -4.48 5.34
N SER A 197 9.52 -4.09 6.14
CA SER A 197 10.59 -4.96 6.63
C SER A 197 10.69 -4.99 8.15
N ALA A 198 9.91 -4.15 8.84
CA ALA A 198 9.78 -4.17 10.29
C ALA A 198 8.30 -3.98 10.66
N ARG A 199 7.74 -4.93 11.42
CA ARG A 199 6.35 -4.88 11.94
C ARG A 199 6.26 -5.56 13.30
N GLY A 200 5.31 -5.09 14.12
CA GLY A 200 5.06 -5.62 15.46
C GLY A 200 3.68 -6.26 15.65
N PHE A 201 2.77 -6.15 14.65
CA PHE A 201 1.36 -6.53 14.72
C PHE A 201 0.50 -5.60 15.60
N ASP A 202 0.90 -4.35 15.71
CA ASP A 202 0.25 -3.28 16.49
C ASP A 202 -1.20 -2.96 16.08
N GLY A 203 -1.66 -3.40 14.91
CA GLY A 203 -3.07 -3.29 14.51
C GLY A 203 -3.98 -4.32 15.19
N VAL A 204 -3.44 -5.38 15.81
CA VAL A 204 -4.21 -6.50 16.39
C VAL A 204 -3.71 -6.95 17.77
N ASP A 205 -2.43 -6.80 18.08
CA ASP A 205 -1.84 -7.22 19.35
C ASP A 205 -1.91 -6.09 20.38
N CYS A 206 -2.47 -6.38 21.53
CA CYS A 206 -2.63 -5.43 22.64
C CYS A 206 -1.50 -5.48 23.68
N GLN A 207 -0.39 -6.17 23.40
CA GLN A 207 0.79 -6.25 24.27
C GLN A 207 1.88 -5.26 23.77
N PRO A 208 1.89 -3.99 24.23
CA PRO A 208 2.75 -2.95 23.64
C PRO A 208 4.23 -3.31 23.64
N GLN A 209 4.75 -3.87 24.74
CA GLN A 209 6.17 -4.22 24.82
C GLN A 209 6.55 -5.30 23.79
N ALA A 210 5.74 -6.35 23.65
CA ALA A 210 6.00 -7.40 22.66
C ALA A 210 5.94 -6.87 21.21
N VAL A 211 5.05 -5.93 20.93
CA VAL A 211 4.96 -5.23 19.64
C VAL A 211 6.24 -4.44 19.37
N VAL A 212 6.67 -3.64 20.33
CA VAL A 212 7.89 -2.82 20.23
C VAL A 212 9.12 -3.70 20.05
N ASP A 213 9.28 -4.74 20.84
CA ASP A 213 10.42 -5.66 20.76
C ASP A 213 10.54 -6.30 19.37
N ARG A 214 9.42 -6.73 18.77
CA ARG A 214 9.41 -7.27 17.40
C ARG A 214 9.86 -6.24 16.36
N ILE A 215 9.38 -4.99 16.46
CA ILE A 215 9.79 -3.93 15.54
C ILE A 215 11.28 -3.62 15.72
N VAL A 216 11.71 -3.45 16.97
CA VAL A 216 13.08 -3.10 17.33
C VAL A 216 14.08 -4.15 16.84
N ALA A 217 13.75 -5.44 16.93
CA ALA A 217 14.58 -6.53 16.39
C ALA A 217 14.80 -6.44 14.87
N GLN A 218 13.94 -5.73 14.14
CA GLN A 218 13.97 -5.60 12.68
C GLN A 218 14.48 -4.22 12.22
N LEU A 219 14.73 -3.28 13.14
CA LEU A 219 15.21 -1.94 12.82
C LEU A 219 16.64 -1.98 12.27
N ARG A 220 16.81 -1.43 11.08
CA ARG A 220 18.10 -1.24 10.39
C ARG A 220 17.99 -0.09 9.39
N PRO A 221 19.08 0.47 8.91
CA PRO A 221 19.06 1.48 7.84
C PRO A 221 18.27 0.99 6.62
N GLY A 222 17.36 1.82 6.12
CA GLY A 222 16.49 1.49 5.00
C GLY A 222 15.27 0.63 5.37
N ALA A 223 15.06 0.26 6.63
CA ALA A 223 13.85 -0.46 7.04
C ALA A 223 12.59 0.38 6.77
N ILE A 224 11.55 -0.28 6.25
CA ILE A 224 10.20 0.26 6.17
C ILE A 224 9.45 -0.27 7.39
N VAL A 225 9.12 0.64 8.31
CA VAL A 225 8.46 0.32 9.57
C VAL A 225 6.96 0.48 9.39
N LEU A 226 6.20 -0.57 9.70
CA LEU A 226 4.74 -0.57 9.69
C LEU A 226 4.21 -0.33 11.10
N LEU A 227 3.41 0.71 11.23
CA LEU A 227 2.60 1.04 12.41
C LEU A 227 1.17 1.35 11.98
N HIS A 228 0.25 1.42 12.94
CA HIS A 228 -1.16 1.76 12.73
C HIS A 228 -1.60 2.87 13.68
N GLU A 229 -2.67 3.56 13.32
CA GLU A 229 -3.41 4.46 14.21
C GLU A 229 -4.87 4.01 14.33
N GLY A 230 -5.51 4.35 15.44
CA GLY A 230 -6.94 4.11 15.64
C GLY A 230 -7.32 2.65 15.87
N ALA A 231 -6.40 1.78 16.30
CA ALA A 231 -6.74 0.41 16.69
C ALA A 231 -7.55 0.40 18.01
N ALA A 232 -8.51 -0.52 18.10
CA ALA A 232 -9.47 -0.57 19.20
C ALA A 232 -8.85 -0.79 20.60
N HIS A 233 -7.62 -1.32 20.68
CA HIS A 233 -6.93 -1.54 21.96
C HIS A 233 -6.40 -0.24 22.61
N GLY A 234 -6.35 0.90 21.88
CA GLY A 234 -5.98 2.22 22.42
C GLY A 234 -4.49 2.41 22.79
N HIS A 235 -3.60 1.52 22.37
CA HIS A 235 -2.17 1.57 22.72
C HIS A 235 -1.27 2.10 21.58
N ASN A 236 -1.83 2.52 20.45
CA ASN A 236 -1.04 2.93 19.28
C ASN A 236 -0.08 4.09 19.60
N LEU A 237 -0.53 5.10 20.34
CA LEU A 237 0.32 6.24 20.71
C LEU A 237 1.54 5.82 21.53
N ALA A 238 1.35 4.97 22.54
CA ALA A 238 2.44 4.47 23.37
C ALA A 238 3.43 3.61 22.56
N ILE A 239 2.92 2.78 21.65
CA ILE A 239 3.74 1.95 20.75
C ILE A 239 4.54 2.83 19.80
N ILE A 240 3.91 3.82 19.15
CA ILE A 240 4.56 4.76 18.24
C ILE A 240 5.68 5.50 18.98
N GLU A 241 5.42 6.03 20.18
CA GLU A 241 6.40 6.73 20.97
C GLU A 241 7.61 5.84 21.31
N ALA A 242 7.37 4.62 21.81
CA ALA A 242 8.45 3.69 22.13
C ALA A 242 9.27 3.28 20.89
N VAL A 243 8.65 3.13 19.72
CA VAL A 243 9.35 2.87 18.46
C VAL A 243 10.21 4.08 18.04
N LEU A 244 9.71 5.31 18.18
CA LEU A 244 10.47 6.53 17.89
C LEU A 244 11.69 6.66 18.82
N GLN A 245 11.54 6.39 20.12
CA GLN A 245 12.64 6.33 21.08
C GLN A 245 13.69 5.29 20.66
N ALA A 246 13.25 4.09 20.27
CA ALA A 246 14.15 3.03 19.84
C ALA A 246 14.91 3.36 18.54
N ILE A 247 14.25 4.08 17.60
CA ILE A 247 14.89 4.59 16.38
C ILE A 247 16.04 5.55 16.75
N GLN A 248 15.78 6.53 17.63
CA GLN A 248 16.78 7.49 18.09
C GLN A 248 17.91 6.82 18.89
N ALA A 249 17.58 5.91 19.79
CA ALA A 249 18.56 5.16 20.58
C ALA A 249 19.55 4.34 19.73
N ARG A 250 19.17 4.01 18.49
CA ARG A 250 20.03 3.34 17.50
C ARG A 250 20.78 4.29 16.57
N GLY A 251 20.72 5.58 16.83
CA GLY A 251 21.32 6.60 15.95
C GLY A 251 20.65 6.67 14.56
N LEU A 252 19.41 6.18 14.43
CA LEU A 252 18.62 6.26 13.21
C LEU A 252 17.69 7.46 13.26
N SER A 253 17.25 7.94 12.10
CA SER A 253 16.18 8.93 11.97
C SER A 253 15.01 8.36 11.18
N ALA A 254 13.80 8.87 11.41
CA ALA A 254 12.62 8.56 10.62
C ALA A 254 12.42 9.66 9.54
N ALA A 255 12.65 9.31 8.28
CA ALA A 255 12.57 10.24 7.16
C ALA A 255 11.69 9.70 6.04
N LEU A 256 11.15 10.61 5.22
CA LEU A 256 10.43 10.23 4.00
C LEU A 256 11.40 9.66 2.97
N PRO A 257 10.95 8.71 2.13
CA PRO A 257 11.72 8.32 0.97
C PRO A 257 11.87 9.57 0.09
N LEU A 258 13.10 9.88 -0.30
CA LEU A 258 13.42 11.10 -1.05
C LEU A 258 12.50 11.20 -2.29
N ARG A 259 11.80 12.32 -2.46
CA ARG A 259 11.01 12.60 -3.66
C ARG A 259 11.96 12.85 -4.83
N PRO A 260 11.70 12.33 -6.05
CA PRO A 260 12.31 12.88 -7.24
C PRO A 260 11.91 14.35 -7.36
N LEU A 261 12.85 15.25 -7.58
CA LEU A 261 12.54 16.63 -7.97
C LEU A 261 11.55 16.56 -9.14
N SER A 262 10.46 17.30 -9.04
CA SER A 262 9.34 17.30 -9.97
C SER A 262 9.78 17.41 -11.42
N GLY A 263 9.65 16.32 -12.17
CA GLY A 263 9.70 16.28 -13.62
C GLY A 263 8.43 15.61 -14.12
N ALA A 264 7.60 16.37 -14.76
CA ALA A 264 6.46 15.99 -15.61
C ALA A 264 5.71 14.72 -15.27
N HIS A 265 4.54 14.85 -14.65
CA HIS A 265 3.51 13.81 -14.70
C HIS A 265 3.15 13.53 -16.16
N PRO A 266 3.02 12.27 -16.59
CA PRO A 266 2.31 11.99 -17.83
C PRO A 266 0.88 12.54 -17.68
N PRO A 267 0.31 13.20 -18.71
CA PRO A 267 -1.03 13.73 -18.64
C PRO A 267 -1.99 12.59 -18.33
N ILE A 268 -2.85 12.80 -17.33
CA ILE A 268 -3.99 11.95 -17.05
C ILE A 268 -4.79 11.89 -18.35
N ALA A 269 -4.99 10.72 -18.92
CA ALA A 269 -5.86 10.53 -20.06
C ALA A 269 -7.27 10.99 -19.65
N GLY A 270 -7.54 12.25 -19.91
CA GLY A 270 -8.82 12.90 -19.67
C GLY A 270 -9.87 12.24 -20.54
N GLY A 271 -10.99 11.88 -19.92
CA GLY A 271 -12.18 11.47 -20.65
C GLY A 271 -12.51 12.54 -21.70
N SER A 272 -12.70 12.11 -22.94
CA SER A 272 -13.17 12.94 -24.04
C SER A 272 -14.53 13.54 -23.69
N SER A 273 -14.57 14.80 -23.29
CA SER A 273 -15.78 15.60 -23.38
C SER A 273 -16.01 15.93 -24.85
N SER A 274 -16.97 15.25 -25.48
CA SER A 274 -17.50 15.65 -26.78
C SER A 274 -17.97 17.11 -26.72
N PRO A 275 -17.60 17.96 -27.68
CA PRO A 275 -18.17 19.29 -27.78
C PRO A 275 -19.65 19.22 -28.17
N ALA A 276 -20.49 19.91 -27.40
CA ALA A 276 -21.89 20.09 -27.74
C ALA A 276 -22.01 20.86 -29.05
N THR A 277 -22.74 20.31 -30.00
CA THR A 277 -23.14 20.94 -31.28
C THR A 277 -24.10 22.11 -31.00
N PRO A 278 -23.88 23.31 -31.49
CA PRO A 278 -24.86 24.39 -31.36
C PRO A 278 -26.07 24.14 -32.26
N ALA A 279 -27.27 24.36 -31.73
CA ALA A 279 -28.53 24.29 -32.44
C ALA A 279 -28.64 25.36 -33.53
N PRO A 280 -29.31 25.09 -34.67
CA PRO A 280 -29.48 26.05 -35.73
C PRO A 280 -30.54 27.11 -35.36
N THR A 281 -30.17 28.38 -35.50
CA THR A 281 -31.08 29.54 -35.45
C THR A 281 -31.93 29.58 -36.69
N THR A 282 -33.25 29.40 -36.53
CA THR A 282 -34.26 29.72 -37.57
C THR A 282 -34.49 31.21 -37.65
N ARG A 283 -34.42 31.73 -38.88
CA ARG A 283 -35.14 32.91 -39.33
C ARG A 283 -36.48 32.49 -39.92
#